data_8534b508d211b4ddb87f76509e3768e0
#
_entry.id   8534b508d211b4ddb87f76509e3768e0
#
_cell.length_a   1.000
_cell.length_b   1.000
_cell.length_c   1.000
_cell.angle_alpha   90.00
_cell.angle_beta   90.00
_cell.angle_gamma   90.00
#
_symmetry.space_group_name_H-M   'P 1'
#
loop_
_entity.id
_entity.type
_entity.pdbx_description
1 polymer ?
#
loop_
_entity_poly.entity_id
_entity_poly.type
_entity_poly.pdbx_seq_one_letter_code
_entity_poly.pdbx_strand_id
1 'polypeptide(L)'
;MAIIVLPAILILLQNDAGSTIVYAGFFFVFYREGLQQIYLIIGTAIIFLSVLALKFGILYTSIISAVFILALYFYRRKKKSSIIQSIVILLLCIGFSFGIKYFYTDILKDHQKDRISLWLRLEKDPAKLELMKKKEAYNLLQSEEAIKSGGFTGKGFLKGTQSYLEF
;
A
#
# COMPACT_ATOMS: atom_id res chain seq x y z
N MET A 1 -6.19 21.18 7.77
CA MET A 1 -5.16 20.25 7.25
C MET A 1 -3.92 20.19 8.13
N ALA A 2 -3.28 21.31 8.48
CA ALA A 2 -2.04 21.31 9.27
C ALA A 2 -2.15 20.52 10.60
N ILE A 3 -3.26 20.61 11.32
CA ILE A 3 -3.50 19.93 12.61
C ILE A 3 -3.43 18.39 12.50
N ILE A 4 -3.74 17.82 11.34
CA ILE A 4 -3.70 16.36 11.11
C ILE A 4 -2.37 15.95 10.48
N VAL A 5 -1.84 16.75 9.58
CA VAL A 5 -0.58 16.45 8.87
C VAL A 5 0.63 16.55 9.80
N LEU A 6 0.65 17.53 10.71
CA LEU A 6 1.79 17.73 11.62
C LEU A 6 2.02 16.52 12.54
N PRO A 7 1.03 15.97 13.28
CA PRO A 7 1.21 14.74 14.04
C PRO A 7 1.64 13.54 13.18
N ALA A 8 1.08 13.40 11.97
CA ALA A 8 1.46 12.32 11.07
C ALA A 8 2.95 12.38 10.69
N ILE A 9 3.48 13.58 10.41
CA ILE A 9 4.90 13.77 10.13
C ILE A 9 5.75 13.45 11.36
N LEU A 10 5.36 13.90 12.55
CA LEU A 10 6.09 13.62 13.79
C LEU A 10 6.16 12.11 14.08
N ILE A 11 5.06 11.39 13.89
CA ILE A 11 5.01 9.94 14.06
C ILE A 11 5.90 9.24 13.01
N LEU A 12 5.89 9.72 11.77
CA LEU A 12 6.77 9.20 10.72
C LEU A 12 8.26 9.38 11.09
N LEU A 13 8.62 10.51 11.67
CA LEU A 13 9.99 10.77 12.15
C LEU A 13 10.39 9.84 13.31
N GLN A 14 9.43 9.32 14.08
CA GLN A 14 9.65 8.32 15.11
C GLN A 14 9.82 6.90 14.55
N ASN A 15 9.87 6.74 13.23
CA ASN A 15 9.94 5.46 12.50
C ASN A 15 8.70 4.55 12.67
N ASP A 16 7.57 5.11 13.11
CA ASP A 16 6.30 4.38 13.20
C ASP A 16 5.43 4.64 11.96
N ALA A 17 5.79 3.96 10.87
CA ALA A 17 5.04 4.03 9.63
C ALA A 17 3.62 3.43 9.77
N GLY A 18 3.43 2.46 10.68
CA GLY A 18 2.13 1.82 10.91
C GLY A 18 1.09 2.82 11.42
N SER A 19 1.41 3.52 12.50
CA SER A 19 0.53 4.56 13.05
C SER A 19 0.34 5.73 12.08
N THR A 20 1.37 6.08 11.30
CA THR A 20 1.25 7.14 10.28
C THR A 20 0.22 6.79 9.20
N ILE A 21 0.14 5.52 8.76
CA ILE A 21 -0.84 5.08 7.75
C ILE A 21 -2.29 5.29 8.24
N VAL A 22 -2.55 5.20 9.55
CA VAL A 22 -3.89 5.46 10.10
C VAL A 22 -4.34 6.89 9.81
N TYR A 23 -3.41 7.85 9.82
CA TYR A 23 -3.72 9.23 9.46
C TYR A 23 -4.14 9.39 7.99
N ALA A 24 -3.77 8.47 7.11
CA ALA A 24 -4.28 8.47 5.74
C ALA A 24 -5.80 8.27 5.69
N GLY A 25 -6.40 7.64 6.70
CA GLY A 25 -7.85 7.53 6.83
C GLY A 25 -8.57 8.88 6.93
N PHE A 26 -7.94 9.92 7.49
CA PHE A 26 -8.50 11.27 7.54
C PHE A 26 -8.68 11.89 6.16
N PHE A 27 -8.05 11.34 5.14
CA PHE A 27 -8.25 11.78 3.76
C PHE A 27 -9.71 11.62 3.30
N PHE A 28 -10.39 10.54 3.75
CA PHE A 28 -11.82 10.35 3.48
C PHE A 28 -12.68 11.36 4.23
N VAL A 29 -12.28 11.77 5.45
CA VAL A 29 -12.94 12.81 6.20
C VAL A 29 -12.83 14.15 5.47
N PHE A 30 -11.64 14.50 4.97
CA PHE A 30 -11.45 15.71 4.18
C PHE A 30 -12.29 15.72 2.90
N TYR A 31 -12.43 14.56 2.24
CA TYR A 31 -13.28 14.43 1.07
C TYR A 31 -14.74 14.74 1.44
N ARG A 32 -15.21 14.21 2.56
CA ARG A 32 -16.57 14.48 3.07
C ARG A 32 -16.78 15.96 3.43
N GLU A 33 -15.74 16.63 3.94
CA GLU A 33 -15.76 18.05 4.30
C GLU A 33 -15.53 19.01 3.09
N GLY A 34 -15.54 18.48 1.86
CA GLY A 34 -15.52 19.31 0.64
C GLY A 34 -14.18 19.32 -0.12
N LEU A 35 -13.25 18.42 0.19
CA LEU A 35 -12.06 18.25 -0.65
C LEU A 35 -12.49 17.81 -2.06
N GLN A 36 -11.91 18.42 -3.09
CA GLN A 36 -12.23 18.08 -4.47
C GLN A 36 -11.95 16.61 -4.77
N GLN A 37 -12.86 15.95 -5.47
CA GLN A 37 -12.76 14.52 -5.83
C GLN A 37 -11.47 14.15 -6.57
N ILE A 38 -10.86 15.10 -7.27
CA ILE A 38 -9.60 14.87 -7.99
C ILE A 38 -8.47 14.41 -7.07
N TYR A 39 -8.38 14.93 -5.84
CA TYR A 39 -7.35 14.52 -4.89
C TYR A 39 -7.54 13.08 -4.43
N LEU A 40 -8.79 12.63 -4.26
CA LEU A 40 -9.11 11.24 -3.94
C LEU A 40 -8.68 10.30 -5.08
N ILE A 41 -8.99 10.67 -6.32
CA ILE A 41 -8.61 9.89 -7.52
C ILE A 41 -7.09 9.81 -7.62
N ILE A 42 -6.38 10.92 -7.46
CA ILE A 42 -4.91 10.94 -7.51
C ILE A 42 -4.31 10.07 -6.39
N GLY A 43 -4.77 10.24 -5.14
CA GLY A 43 -4.28 9.44 -4.01
C GLY A 43 -4.48 7.94 -4.22
N THR A 44 -5.66 7.54 -4.68
CA THR A 44 -5.96 6.13 -4.99
C THR A 44 -5.10 5.62 -6.14
N ALA A 45 -4.89 6.42 -7.19
CA ALA A 45 -4.02 6.07 -8.31
C ALA A 45 -2.56 5.89 -7.89
N ILE A 46 -2.04 6.75 -7.01
CA ILE A 46 -0.69 6.63 -6.43
C ILE A 46 -0.53 5.30 -5.69
N ILE A 47 -1.47 4.95 -4.80
CA ILE A 47 -1.44 3.69 -4.06
C ILE A 47 -1.48 2.50 -5.01
N PHE A 48 -2.39 2.52 -5.98
CA PHE A 48 -2.55 1.44 -6.96
C PHE A 48 -1.31 1.24 -7.83
N LEU A 49 -0.72 2.33 -8.35
CA LEU A 49 0.52 2.28 -9.12
C LEU A 49 1.70 1.78 -8.29
N SER A 50 1.79 2.16 -7.00
CA SER A 50 2.84 1.68 -6.10
C SER A 50 2.76 0.16 -5.92
N VAL A 51 1.57 -0.37 -5.65
CA VAL A 51 1.35 -1.81 -5.51
C VAL A 51 1.67 -2.56 -6.81
N LEU A 52 1.24 -2.04 -7.96
CA LEU A 52 1.55 -2.63 -9.26
C LEU A 52 3.06 -2.64 -9.55
N ALA A 53 3.75 -1.52 -9.28
CA ALA A 53 5.18 -1.39 -9.53
C ALA A 53 6.01 -2.38 -8.70
N LEU A 54 5.64 -2.59 -7.43
CA LEU A 54 6.31 -3.53 -6.55
C LEU A 54 6.00 -4.99 -6.89
N LYS A 55 4.75 -5.31 -7.25
CA LYS A 55 4.31 -6.69 -7.47
C LYS A 55 4.69 -7.23 -8.85
N PHE A 56 4.50 -6.45 -9.88
CA PHE A 56 4.70 -6.87 -11.27
C PHE A 56 5.98 -6.31 -11.90
N GLY A 57 6.64 -5.37 -11.22
CA GLY A 57 7.82 -4.71 -11.74
C GLY A 57 7.49 -3.56 -12.71
N ILE A 58 8.53 -2.79 -13.04
CA ILE A 58 8.40 -1.54 -13.81
C ILE A 58 7.85 -1.79 -15.22
N LEU A 59 8.31 -2.85 -15.91
CA LEU A 59 7.90 -3.14 -17.28
C LEU A 59 6.41 -3.35 -17.42
N TYR A 60 5.84 -4.26 -16.62
CA TYR A 60 4.41 -4.54 -16.66
C TYR A 60 3.57 -3.35 -16.22
N THR A 61 4.02 -2.61 -15.21
CA THR A 61 3.32 -1.40 -14.74
C THR A 61 3.32 -0.32 -15.82
N SER A 62 4.43 -0.15 -16.56
CA SER A 62 4.51 0.79 -17.67
C SER A 62 3.57 0.41 -18.81
N ILE A 63 3.48 -0.88 -19.15
CA ILE A 63 2.56 -1.37 -20.19
C ILE A 63 1.11 -1.15 -19.78
N ILE A 64 0.74 -1.52 -18.54
CA ILE A 64 -0.62 -1.35 -18.02
C ILE A 64 -1.02 0.13 -18.01
N SER A 65 -0.13 1.01 -17.53
CA SER A 65 -0.40 2.46 -17.53
C SER A 65 -0.51 3.03 -18.95
N ALA A 66 0.32 2.58 -19.89
CA ALA A 66 0.25 3.00 -21.28
C ALA A 66 -1.09 2.60 -21.93
N VAL A 67 -1.51 1.33 -21.75
CA VAL A 67 -2.79 0.84 -22.27
C VAL A 67 -3.96 1.61 -21.66
N PHE A 68 -3.92 1.87 -20.36
CA PHE A 68 -4.98 2.61 -19.68
C PHE A 68 -5.07 4.07 -20.15
N ILE A 69 -3.94 4.75 -20.30
CA ILE A 69 -3.88 6.13 -20.78
C ILE A 69 -4.34 6.19 -22.24
N LEU A 70 -3.95 5.21 -23.07
CA LEU A 70 -4.39 5.11 -24.45
C LEU A 70 -5.90 4.93 -24.55
N ALA A 71 -6.47 4.03 -23.73
CA ALA A 71 -7.91 3.83 -23.63
C ALA A 71 -8.64 5.11 -23.23
N LEU A 72 -8.13 5.83 -22.22
CA LEU A 72 -8.68 7.11 -21.81
C LEU A 72 -8.59 8.18 -22.90
N TYR A 73 -7.49 8.20 -23.66
CA TYR A 73 -7.32 9.10 -24.79
C TYR A 73 -8.38 8.85 -25.86
N PHE A 74 -8.61 7.60 -26.26
CA PHE A 74 -9.65 7.25 -27.23
C PHE A 74 -11.05 7.57 -26.72
N TYR A 75 -11.33 7.31 -25.44
CA TYR A 75 -12.60 7.64 -24.82
C TYR A 75 -12.85 9.16 -24.79
N ARG A 76 -11.82 9.96 -24.50
CA ARG A 76 -11.88 11.43 -24.43
C ARG A 76 -11.65 12.13 -25.77
N ARG A 77 -11.43 11.41 -26.86
CA ARG A 77 -11.13 11.96 -28.20
C ARG A 77 -12.15 13.01 -28.67
N LYS A 78 -13.41 12.90 -28.22
CA LYS A 78 -14.47 13.89 -28.48
C LYS A 78 -14.27 15.22 -27.70
N LYS A 79 -13.45 15.27 -26.68
CA LYS A 79 -13.22 16.42 -25.78
C LYS A 79 -11.84 17.06 -25.91
N LYS A 80 -11.25 17.10 -27.12
CA LYS A 80 -9.99 17.83 -27.40
C LYS A 80 -8.86 17.58 -26.38
N SER A 81 -8.73 16.32 -25.93
CA SER A 81 -7.60 15.91 -25.07
C SER A 81 -6.31 16.00 -25.87
N SER A 82 -5.33 16.78 -25.37
CA SER A 82 -4.05 16.92 -26.06
C SER A 82 -3.23 15.64 -25.93
N ILE A 83 -2.70 15.14 -27.04
CA ILE A 83 -1.73 14.03 -27.07
C ILE A 83 -0.58 14.32 -26.09
N ILE A 84 -0.13 15.57 -26.03
CA ILE A 84 0.94 16.02 -25.13
C ILE A 84 0.60 15.74 -23.68
N GLN A 85 -0.65 16.00 -23.23
CA GLN A 85 -1.07 15.70 -21.85
C GLN A 85 -0.99 14.20 -21.56
N SER A 86 -1.41 13.34 -22.50
CA SER A 86 -1.34 11.89 -22.35
C SER A 86 0.10 11.39 -22.24
N ILE A 87 1.02 11.95 -23.05
CA ILE A 87 2.45 11.62 -22.99
C ILE A 87 3.06 12.07 -21.66
N VAL A 88 2.75 13.27 -21.19
CA VAL A 88 3.24 13.78 -19.89
C VAL A 88 2.78 12.89 -18.75
N ILE A 89 1.50 12.50 -18.71
CA ILE A 89 0.97 11.62 -17.67
C ILE A 89 1.66 10.25 -17.73
N LEU A 90 1.91 9.71 -18.92
CA LEU A 90 2.64 8.44 -19.09
C LEU A 90 4.06 8.54 -18.54
N LEU A 91 4.79 9.59 -18.87
CA LEU A 91 6.15 9.81 -18.35
C LEU A 91 6.16 9.96 -16.83
N LEU A 92 5.17 10.65 -16.25
CA LEU A 92 5.01 10.75 -14.79
C LEU A 92 4.73 9.37 -14.14
N CYS A 93 3.88 8.53 -14.74
CA CYS A 93 3.61 7.18 -14.24
C CYS A 93 4.87 6.29 -14.28
N ILE A 94 5.65 6.36 -15.36
CA ILE A 94 6.90 5.61 -15.51
C ILE A 94 7.93 6.11 -14.47
N GLY A 95 8.16 7.42 -14.40
CA GLY A 95 9.09 8.04 -13.45
C GLY A 95 8.72 7.72 -11.99
N PHE A 96 7.43 7.76 -11.68
CA PHE A 96 6.91 7.37 -10.37
C PHE A 96 7.21 5.89 -10.05
N SER A 97 7.01 4.98 -11.02
CA SER A 97 7.29 3.55 -10.84
C SER A 97 8.77 3.27 -10.58
N PHE A 98 9.67 4.00 -11.24
CA PHE A 98 11.11 3.97 -10.94
C PHE A 98 11.41 4.49 -9.53
N GLY A 99 10.80 5.63 -9.16
CA GLY A 99 10.94 6.22 -7.84
C GLY A 99 10.49 5.28 -6.71
N ILE A 100 9.36 4.60 -6.88
CA ILE A 100 8.86 3.61 -5.91
C ILE A 100 9.82 2.43 -5.76
N LYS A 101 10.36 1.91 -6.86
CA LYS A 101 11.34 0.82 -6.80
C LYS A 101 12.60 1.27 -6.07
N TYR A 102 13.15 2.43 -6.41
CA TYR A 102 14.30 3.02 -5.73
C TYR A 102 14.03 3.21 -4.24
N PHE A 103 12.88 3.78 -3.89
CA PHE A 103 12.47 3.95 -2.49
C PHE A 103 12.43 2.63 -1.73
N TYR A 104 11.85 1.59 -2.35
CA TYR A 104 11.76 0.26 -1.75
C TYR A 104 13.13 -0.40 -1.56
N THR A 105 14.04 -0.30 -2.56
CA THR A 105 15.35 -0.99 -2.51
C THR A 105 16.36 -0.27 -1.64
N ASP A 106 16.43 1.06 -1.70
CA ASP A 106 17.53 1.84 -1.17
C ASP A 106 17.19 2.66 0.09
N ILE A 107 15.93 3.02 0.29
CA ILE A 107 15.52 3.91 1.37
C ILE A 107 14.87 3.16 2.53
N LEU A 108 14.04 2.14 2.24
CA LEU A 108 13.37 1.38 3.28
C LEU A 108 14.35 0.53 4.10
N LYS A 109 14.09 0.45 5.41
CA LYS A 109 14.79 -0.47 6.32
C LYS A 109 14.34 -1.91 6.08
N ASP A 110 15.21 -2.89 6.39
CA ASP A 110 14.95 -4.30 6.10
C ASP A 110 13.63 -4.82 6.71
N HIS A 111 13.34 -4.47 7.97
CA HIS A 111 12.06 -4.85 8.61
C HIS A 111 10.83 -4.27 7.90
N GLN A 112 10.93 -3.08 7.28
CA GLN A 112 9.84 -2.48 6.50
C GLN A 112 9.69 -3.19 5.16
N LYS A 113 10.81 -3.54 4.51
CA LYS A 113 10.82 -4.35 3.28
C LYS A 113 10.17 -5.71 3.52
N ASP A 114 10.54 -6.37 4.62
CA ASP A 114 10.00 -7.68 4.99
C ASP A 114 8.48 -7.66 5.17
N ARG A 115 7.95 -6.65 5.86
CA ARG A 115 6.49 -6.46 6.02
C ARG A 115 5.78 -6.25 4.68
N ILE A 116 6.31 -5.38 3.81
CA ILE A 116 5.73 -5.13 2.49
C ILE A 116 5.81 -6.38 1.63
N SER A 117 6.96 -7.10 1.65
CA SER A 117 7.13 -8.31 0.86
C SER A 117 6.20 -9.44 1.31
N LEU A 118 5.98 -9.60 2.60
CA LEU A 118 5.01 -10.55 3.16
C LEU A 118 3.57 -10.18 2.76
N TRP A 119 3.20 -8.91 2.90
CA TRP A 119 1.85 -8.44 2.59
C TRP A 119 1.51 -8.54 1.10
N LEU A 120 2.43 -8.17 0.23
CA LEU A 120 2.27 -8.26 -1.23
C LEU A 120 2.61 -9.65 -1.80
N ARG A 121 3.11 -10.58 -0.96
CA ARG A 121 3.59 -11.91 -1.37
C ARG A 121 4.65 -11.81 -2.48
N LEU A 122 5.66 -10.97 -2.26
CA LEU A 122 6.74 -10.75 -3.23
C LEU A 122 7.79 -11.86 -3.15
N GLU A 123 8.04 -12.39 -1.94
CA GLU A 123 9.01 -13.46 -1.71
C GLU A 123 8.41 -14.82 -2.11
N LYS A 124 9.16 -15.55 -2.92
CA LYS A 124 8.78 -16.88 -3.43
C LYS A 124 9.60 -18.00 -2.83
N ASP A 125 10.75 -17.70 -2.20
CA ASP A 125 11.58 -18.69 -1.56
C ASP A 125 10.95 -19.13 -0.23
N PRO A 126 10.56 -20.42 -0.09
CA PRO A 126 9.91 -20.91 1.12
C PRO A 126 10.78 -20.80 2.38
N ALA A 127 12.09 -20.99 2.27
CA ALA A 127 12.99 -20.89 3.42
C ALA A 127 13.10 -19.46 3.94
N LYS A 128 13.21 -18.49 3.03
CA LYS A 128 13.27 -17.08 3.37
C LYS A 128 11.92 -16.58 3.89
N LEU A 129 10.82 -17.06 3.31
CA LEU A 129 9.47 -16.75 3.76
C LEU A 129 9.23 -17.23 5.20
N GLU A 130 9.71 -18.42 5.57
CA GLU A 130 9.59 -18.92 6.94
C GLU A 130 10.43 -18.10 7.93
N LEU A 131 11.64 -17.68 7.55
CA LEU A 131 12.47 -16.80 8.39
C LEU A 131 11.81 -15.43 8.60
N MET A 132 11.26 -14.84 7.55
CA MET A 132 10.51 -13.58 7.63
C MET A 132 9.26 -13.74 8.49
N LYS A 133 8.52 -14.84 8.35
CA LYS A 133 7.35 -15.16 9.18
C LYS A 133 7.72 -15.31 10.65
N LYS A 134 8.82 -15.95 10.97
CA LYS A 134 9.27 -16.11 12.36
C LYS A 134 9.69 -14.79 13.02
N LYS A 135 10.25 -13.85 12.26
CA LYS A 135 10.76 -12.57 12.80
C LYS A 135 9.68 -11.47 12.83
N GLU A 136 9.05 -11.21 11.68
CA GLU A 136 8.22 -10.02 11.49
C GLU A 136 6.70 -10.31 11.48
N ALA A 137 6.32 -11.52 11.10
CA ALA A 137 4.92 -11.91 11.00
C ALA A 137 4.45 -12.79 12.15
N TYR A 138 5.26 -12.99 13.20
CA TYR A 138 4.88 -13.82 14.34
C TYR A 138 3.52 -13.41 14.92
N ASN A 139 3.34 -12.13 15.22
CA ASN A 139 2.09 -11.60 15.75
C ASN A 139 0.93 -11.76 14.74
N LEU A 140 1.21 -11.62 13.44
CA LEU A 140 0.21 -11.80 12.38
C LEU A 140 -0.23 -13.27 12.31
N LEU A 141 0.71 -14.20 12.36
CA LEU A 141 0.42 -15.64 12.34
C LEU A 141 -0.38 -16.06 13.57
N GLN A 142 0.00 -15.57 14.75
CA GLN A 142 -0.73 -15.84 16.00
C GLN A 142 -2.16 -15.28 15.95
N SER A 143 -2.34 -14.08 15.38
CA SER A 143 -3.67 -13.50 15.16
C SER A 143 -4.50 -14.32 14.17
N GLU A 144 -3.88 -14.76 13.07
CA GLU A 144 -4.54 -15.60 12.05
C GLU A 144 -4.96 -16.96 12.63
N GLU A 145 -4.10 -17.58 13.44
CA GLU A 145 -4.40 -18.83 14.12
C GLU A 145 -5.51 -18.66 15.16
N ALA A 146 -5.49 -17.56 15.92
CA ALA A 146 -6.57 -17.22 16.86
C ALA A 146 -7.92 -17.09 16.15
N ILE A 147 -7.96 -16.39 15.01
CA ILE A 147 -9.17 -16.21 14.19
C ILE A 147 -9.63 -17.55 13.60
N LYS A 148 -8.72 -18.31 12.98
CA LYS A 148 -9.03 -19.62 12.40
C LYS A 148 -9.57 -20.60 13.43
N SER A 149 -8.95 -20.65 14.62
CA SER A 149 -9.34 -21.56 15.68
C SER A 149 -10.61 -21.14 16.41
N GLY A 150 -10.95 -19.85 16.40
CA GLY A 150 -12.16 -19.31 17.02
C GLY A 150 -13.42 -19.48 16.18
N GLY A 151 -13.28 -19.49 14.85
CA GLY A 151 -14.41 -19.51 13.93
C GLY A 151 -15.36 -18.34 14.13
N PHE A 152 -16.63 -18.54 13.75
CA PHE A 152 -17.65 -17.47 13.77
C PHE A 152 -18.17 -17.16 15.19
N THR A 153 -18.19 -18.15 16.07
CA THR A 153 -18.77 -18.05 17.44
C THR A 153 -17.72 -17.78 18.51
N GLY A 154 -16.44 -17.88 18.16
CA GLY A 154 -15.34 -17.81 19.13
C GLY A 154 -15.28 -19.05 20.05
N LYS A 155 -14.21 -19.15 20.86
CA LYS A 155 -14.00 -20.24 21.83
C LYS A 155 -14.67 -20.00 23.17
N GLY A 156 -15.27 -18.84 23.37
CA GLY A 156 -15.89 -18.44 24.65
C GLY A 156 -14.95 -17.59 25.51
N PHE A 157 -15.53 -17.03 26.58
CA PHE A 157 -14.82 -16.14 27.50
C PHE A 157 -13.64 -16.87 28.18
N LEU A 158 -12.46 -16.29 28.14
CA LEU A 158 -11.19 -16.81 28.68
C LEU A 158 -10.70 -18.15 28.08
N LYS A 159 -11.32 -18.69 27.04
CA LYS A 159 -10.92 -19.96 26.40
C LYS A 159 -10.14 -19.75 25.10
N GLY A 160 -9.68 -18.53 24.84
CA GLY A 160 -8.84 -18.21 23.70
C GLY A 160 -7.46 -18.86 23.83
N THR A 161 -6.98 -19.52 22.76
CA THR A 161 -5.65 -20.17 22.73
C THR A 161 -4.52 -19.20 23.05
N GLN A 162 -4.62 -17.96 22.61
CA GLN A 162 -3.59 -16.94 22.84
C GLN A 162 -3.62 -16.39 24.28
N SER A 163 -4.80 -16.32 24.90
CA SER A 163 -4.94 -15.91 26.30
C SER A 163 -4.41 -16.96 27.28
N TYR A 164 -4.37 -18.24 26.88
CA TYR A 164 -3.92 -19.35 27.72
C TYR A 164 -2.39 -19.53 27.66
N LEU A 165 -1.74 -19.06 26.61
CA LEU A 165 -0.28 -19.20 26.41
C LEU A 165 0.52 -18.02 26.97
N GLU A 166 -0.10 -17.11 27.72
CA GLU A 166 0.53 -15.93 28.37
C GLU A 166 1.43 -15.12 27.39
N PHE A 167 0.91 -14.85 26.18
CA PHE A 167 1.56 -13.96 25.22
C PHE A 167 1.14 -12.51 25.42
#